data_d28502b249ceb1d31afaa31fac978250
#
_entry.id   d28502b249ceb1d31afaa31fac978250
#
_cell.length_a   1.000
_cell.length_b   1.000
_cell.length_c   1.000
_cell.angle_alpha   90.00
_cell.angle_beta   90.00
_cell.angle_gamma   90.00
#
_symmetry.space_group_name_H-M   'P 1'
#
loop_
_entity.id
_entity.type
_entity.pdbx_description
1 polymer ?
#
loop_
_entity_poly.entity_id
_entity_poly.type
_entity_poly.pdbx_seq_one_letter_code
_entity_poly.pdbx_strand_id
1 'polypeptide(L)'
;MNGYFCVLTTIDFFVLCFMCILTYLSETLSKKQKRGFFLAFVLIAGISALEVITLVVDGLPPGYRWLNITANYLGFGLSPAVCICLVYVLDRKTALRREIRTAVRIEIGYLIFLFVTIPCGIVFSVSADNIYSRGPHFYIYIVVYFGAILYLSASTVITAREFQNRSRLLIYPLILFVMAETIIQVALPELHVTWLCVTLLSVLYFIYCSEMWNQLDALTGLLNQNSYLKQTGGVRCKGGVLVVFDVDDFKQINDRYGHIQGDLCLAGIAECIKKSYANFGYCYRIGGDEFCVLLKNGGNEGRCKQEFLQRLQEKRGEIAFLPTVSYGSAPFSGEDIVKVKDRADQDMYQYKKERKNRKRLS
;
A
#
# COMPACT_ATOMS: atom_id res chain seq x y z
N MET A 1 -7.82 -22.62 -31.72
CA MET A 1 -7.11 -21.98 -30.60
C MET A 1 -5.62 -21.99 -30.89
N ASN A 2 -4.97 -20.85 -31.00
CA ASN A 2 -3.55 -20.78 -31.36
C ASN A 2 -2.72 -21.39 -30.22
N GLY A 3 -1.78 -22.32 -30.53
CA GLY A 3 -0.91 -22.95 -29.53
C GLY A 3 -0.16 -21.94 -28.63
N TYR A 4 0.10 -20.75 -29.14
CA TYR A 4 0.65 -19.60 -28.41
C TYR A 4 -0.23 -19.17 -27.22
N PHE A 5 -1.54 -19.06 -27.39
CA PHE A 5 -2.45 -18.64 -26.30
C PHE A 5 -2.51 -19.67 -25.17
N CYS A 6 -2.52 -20.99 -25.50
CA CYS A 6 -2.47 -22.04 -24.48
C CYS A 6 -1.21 -21.97 -23.64
N VAL A 7 -0.05 -21.71 -24.27
CA VAL A 7 1.22 -21.56 -23.56
C VAL A 7 1.18 -20.35 -22.62
N LEU A 8 0.71 -19.20 -23.08
CA LEU A 8 0.61 -18.00 -22.24
C LEU A 8 -0.30 -18.20 -21.02
N THR A 9 -1.49 -18.78 -21.24
CA THR A 9 -2.44 -19.04 -20.12
C THR A 9 -1.89 -20.07 -19.13
N THR A 10 -1.15 -21.06 -19.62
CA THR A 10 -0.49 -22.04 -18.76
C THR A 10 0.58 -21.38 -17.88
N ILE A 11 1.43 -20.52 -18.47
CA ILE A 11 2.43 -19.74 -17.74
C ILE A 11 1.75 -18.86 -16.69
N ASP A 12 0.68 -18.13 -17.07
CA ASP A 12 -0.10 -17.27 -16.22
C ASP A 12 -0.61 -18.02 -14.98
N PHE A 13 -1.23 -19.17 -15.18
CA PHE A 13 -1.75 -20.00 -14.11
C PHE A 13 -0.64 -20.48 -13.13
N PHE A 14 0.51 -20.94 -13.66
CA PHE A 14 1.63 -21.36 -12.81
C PHE A 14 2.20 -20.20 -11.99
N VAL A 15 2.34 -19.02 -12.58
CA VAL A 15 2.82 -17.82 -11.87
C VAL A 15 1.85 -17.46 -10.75
N LEU A 16 0.53 -17.44 -11.01
CA LEU A 16 -0.47 -17.11 -10.01
C LEU A 16 -0.54 -18.15 -8.87
N CYS A 17 -0.44 -19.44 -9.18
CA CYS A 17 -0.34 -20.49 -8.15
C CYS A 17 0.90 -20.28 -7.27
N PHE A 18 2.06 -19.99 -7.86
CA PHE A 18 3.28 -19.71 -7.13
C PHE A 18 3.14 -18.47 -6.25
N MET A 19 2.50 -17.40 -6.75
CA MET A 19 2.24 -16.18 -5.98
C MET A 19 1.27 -16.44 -4.80
N CYS A 20 0.28 -17.31 -4.96
CA CYS A 20 -0.57 -17.73 -3.85
C CYS A 20 0.24 -18.43 -2.75
N ILE A 21 1.15 -19.33 -3.12
CA ILE A 21 2.05 -20.03 -2.18
C ILE A 21 2.97 -19.02 -1.48
N LEU A 22 3.64 -18.13 -2.23
CA LEU A 22 4.50 -17.08 -1.67
C LEU A 22 3.74 -16.18 -0.69
N THR A 23 2.52 -15.78 -1.04
CA THR A 23 1.66 -14.98 -0.18
C THR A 23 1.32 -15.71 1.13
N TYR A 24 1.04 -17.00 1.06
CA TYR A 24 0.78 -17.83 2.24
C TYR A 24 2.00 -17.93 3.14
N LEU A 25 3.18 -18.19 2.58
CA LEU A 25 4.45 -18.37 3.30
C LEU A 25 5.06 -17.06 3.81
N SER A 26 4.69 -15.90 3.25
CA SER A 26 5.27 -14.62 3.64
C SER A 26 5.02 -14.31 5.13
N GLU A 27 6.08 -14.12 5.91
CA GLU A 27 5.99 -13.73 7.33
C GLU A 27 5.80 -12.21 7.52
N THR A 28 6.12 -11.42 6.50
CA THR A 28 6.07 -9.95 6.56
C THR A 28 4.67 -9.39 6.35
N LEU A 29 3.77 -10.16 5.73
CA LEU A 29 2.42 -9.74 5.42
C LEU A 29 1.45 -10.04 6.57
N SER A 30 0.65 -9.04 6.95
CA SER A 30 -0.47 -9.23 7.88
C SER A 30 -1.53 -10.17 7.30
N LYS A 31 -2.35 -10.79 8.15
CA LYS A 31 -3.46 -11.66 7.72
C LYS A 31 -4.39 -10.98 6.70
N LYS A 32 -4.61 -9.69 6.84
CA LYS A 32 -5.44 -8.90 5.93
C LYS A 32 -4.79 -8.76 4.55
N GLN A 33 -3.51 -8.44 4.52
CA GLN A 33 -2.74 -8.31 3.28
C GLN A 33 -2.65 -9.63 2.52
N LYS A 34 -2.38 -10.74 3.22
CA LYS A 34 -2.41 -12.09 2.64
C LYS A 34 -3.74 -12.38 1.96
N ARG A 35 -4.87 -12.10 2.65
CA ARG A 35 -6.21 -12.29 2.07
C ARG A 35 -6.45 -11.44 0.83
N GLY A 36 -6.01 -10.17 0.84
CA GLY A 36 -6.18 -9.27 -0.30
C GLY A 36 -5.43 -9.74 -1.54
N PHE A 37 -4.15 -10.11 -1.40
CA PHE A 37 -3.37 -10.66 -2.49
C PHE A 37 -3.90 -11.99 -2.98
N PHE A 38 -4.23 -12.91 -2.07
CA PHE A 38 -4.79 -14.21 -2.43
C PHE A 38 -6.09 -14.05 -3.25
N LEU A 39 -6.99 -13.16 -2.81
CA LEU A 39 -8.23 -12.87 -3.55
C LEU A 39 -7.92 -12.28 -4.93
N ALA A 40 -6.95 -11.36 -5.02
CA ALA A 40 -6.57 -10.78 -6.32
C ALA A 40 -6.02 -11.85 -7.27
N PHE A 41 -5.09 -12.70 -6.83
CA PHE A 41 -4.50 -13.74 -7.66
C PHE A 41 -5.51 -14.80 -8.10
N VAL A 42 -6.39 -15.25 -7.19
CA VAL A 42 -7.48 -16.18 -7.53
C VAL A 42 -8.46 -15.55 -8.51
N LEU A 43 -8.76 -14.27 -8.34
CA LEU A 43 -9.66 -13.56 -9.26
C LEU A 43 -9.04 -13.41 -10.65
N ILE A 44 -7.76 -13.04 -10.75
CA ILE A 44 -7.02 -12.96 -12.02
C ILE A 44 -7.02 -14.34 -12.71
N ALA A 45 -6.71 -15.42 -11.99
CA ALA A 45 -6.72 -16.78 -12.52
C ALA A 45 -8.12 -17.18 -13.03
N GLY A 46 -9.17 -16.82 -12.28
CA GLY A 46 -10.56 -17.07 -12.68
C GLY A 46 -10.94 -16.34 -13.95
N ILE A 47 -10.58 -15.05 -14.07
CA ILE A 47 -10.91 -14.25 -15.26
C ILE A 47 -10.08 -14.71 -16.47
N SER A 48 -8.79 -15.06 -16.29
CA SER A 48 -7.97 -15.67 -17.34
C SER A 48 -8.58 -16.99 -17.84
N ALA A 49 -9.10 -17.82 -16.94
CA ALA A 49 -9.83 -19.05 -17.31
C ALA A 49 -11.14 -18.75 -18.06
N LEU A 50 -11.87 -17.70 -17.68
CA LEU A 50 -13.08 -17.27 -18.39
C LEU A 50 -12.76 -16.80 -19.83
N GLU A 51 -11.63 -16.11 -20.05
CA GLU A 51 -11.18 -15.76 -21.41
C GLU A 51 -10.88 -17.01 -22.25
N VAL A 52 -10.24 -18.04 -21.67
CA VAL A 52 -10.05 -19.32 -22.35
C VAL A 52 -11.39 -19.92 -22.74
N ILE A 53 -12.35 -19.92 -21.81
CA ILE A 53 -13.69 -20.46 -22.06
C ILE A 53 -14.37 -19.69 -23.23
N THR A 54 -14.31 -18.35 -23.23
CA THR A 54 -14.91 -17.57 -24.31
C THR A 54 -14.31 -17.91 -25.67
N LEU A 55 -12.98 -18.03 -25.77
CA LEU A 55 -12.28 -18.36 -27.02
C LEU A 55 -12.52 -19.78 -27.50
N VAL A 56 -12.71 -20.74 -26.60
CA VAL A 56 -13.00 -22.13 -26.94
C VAL A 56 -14.46 -22.30 -27.39
N VAL A 57 -15.36 -21.57 -26.71
CA VAL A 57 -16.81 -21.75 -26.92
C VAL A 57 -17.33 -20.91 -28.08
N ASP A 58 -16.61 -19.84 -28.45
CA ASP A 58 -17.04 -18.95 -29.55
C ASP A 58 -17.11 -19.72 -30.88
N GLY A 59 -18.23 -19.60 -31.58
CA GLY A 59 -18.51 -20.32 -32.83
C GLY A 59 -18.88 -21.82 -32.67
N LEU A 60 -18.94 -22.36 -31.43
CA LEU A 60 -19.50 -23.70 -31.17
C LEU A 60 -21.03 -23.70 -31.35
N PRO A 61 -21.69 -24.89 -31.49
CA PRO A 61 -23.14 -24.99 -31.67
C PRO A 61 -23.93 -24.13 -30.68
N PRO A 62 -25.12 -23.63 -31.05
CA PRO A 62 -25.93 -22.69 -30.26
C PRO A 62 -26.23 -23.14 -28.80
N GLY A 63 -26.18 -24.42 -28.52
CA GLY A 63 -26.35 -24.96 -27.16
C GLY A 63 -25.31 -24.45 -26.15
N TYR A 64 -24.14 -23.97 -26.61
CA TYR A 64 -23.06 -23.41 -25.75
C TYR A 64 -23.18 -21.89 -25.58
N ARG A 65 -24.15 -21.21 -26.22
CA ARG A 65 -24.32 -19.76 -26.19
C ARG A 65 -24.44 -19.20 -24.75
N TRP A 66 -25.14 -19.89 -23.87
CA TRP A 66 -25.28 -19.49 -22.47
C TRP A 66 -23.91 -19.41 -21.74
N LEU A 67 -23.01 -20.34 -22.06
CA LEU A 67 -21.67 -20.38 -21.45
C LEU A 67 -20.83 -19.23 -21.97
N ASN A 68 -20.88 -18.91 -23.27
CA ASN A 68 -20.21 -17.77 -23.90
C ASN A 68 -20.70 -16.44 -23.26
N ILE A 69 -22.01 -16.26 -23.12
CA ILE A 69 -22.61 -15.08 -22.47
C ILE A 69 -22.12 -14.96 -21.00
N THR A 70 -22.20 -16.05 -20.24
CA THR A 70 -21.83 -16.04 -18.81
C THR A 70 -20.34 -15.76 -18.62
N ALA A 71 -19.48 -16.35 -19.44
CA ALA A 71 -18.04 -16.15 -19.36
C ALA A 71 -17.65 -14.68 -19.70
N ASN A 72 -18.24 -14.11 -20.75
CA ASN A 72 -18.03 -12.70 -21.09
C ASN A 72 -18.59 -11.75 -20.00
N TYR A 73 -19.79 -12.02 -19.48
CA TYR A 73 -20.38 -11.23 -18.38
C TYR A 73 -19.47 -11.20 -17.15
N LEU A 74 -19.02 -12.37 -16.70
CA LEU A 74 -18.13 -12.47 -15.54
C LEU A 74 -16.75 -11.89 -15.84
N GLY A 75 -16.21 -12.11 -17.03
CA GLY A 75 -14.91 -11.58 -17.45
C GLY A 75 -14.89 -10.05 -17.42
N PHE A 76 -15.83 -9.39 -18.09
CA PHE A 76 -15.92 -7.92 -18.08
C PHE A 76 -16.37 -7.38 -16.73
N GLY A 77 -17.26 -8.09 -16.04
CA GLY A 77 -17.79 -7.65 -14.76
C GLY A 77 -16.80 -7.72 -13.61
N LEU A 78 -15.95 -8.74 -13.56
CA LEU A 78 -15.02 -8.94 -12.43
C LEU A 78 -13.64 -8.30 -12.64
N SER A 79 -13.31 -7.86 -13.86
CA SER A 79 -12.00 -7.25 -14.15
C SER A 79 -11.69 -6.03 -13.27
N PRO A 80 -12.61 -5.06 -13.04
CA PRO A 80 -12.32 -3.93 -12.16
C PRO A 80 -12.16 -4.34 -10.70
N ALA A 81 -12.78 -5.43 -10.26
CA ALA A 81 -12.70 -5.94 -8.90
C ALA A 81 -11.26 -6.35 -8.48
N VAL A 82 -10.41 -6.73 -9.46
CA VAL A 82 -8.98 -6.99 -9.20
C VAL A 82 -8.32 -5.76 -8.56
N CYS A 83 -8.55 -4.57 -9.10
CA CYS A 83 -8.01 -3.33 -8.56
C CYS A 83 -8.52 -3.07 -7.13
N ILE A 84 -9.79 -3.37 -6.85
CA ILE A 84 -10.37 -3.21 -5.51
C ILE A 84 -9.71 -4.17 -4.50
N CYS A 85 -9.44 -5.42 -4.90
CA CYS A 85 -8.69 -6.39 -4.08
C CYS A 85 -7.27 -5.90 -3.79
N LEU A 86 -6.57 -5.33 -4.78
CA LEU A 86 -5.23 -4.77 -4.60
C LEU A 86 -5.23 -3.52 -3.73
N VAL A 87 -6.25 -2.64 -3.81
CA VAL A 87 -6.42 -1.51 -2.88
C VAL A 87 -6.68 -2.00 -1.45
N TYR A 88 -7.44 -3.08 -1.27
CA TYR A 88 -7.70 -3.67 0.05
C TYR A 88 -6.42 -4.10 0.77
N VAL A 89 -5.37 -4.45 0.03
CA VAL A 89 -4.04 -4.81 0.55
C VAL A 89 -3.34 -3.64 1.25
N LEU A 90 -3.59 -2.38 0.84
CA LEU A 90 -2.86 -1.20 1.32
C LEU A 90 -3.03 -0.88 2.81
N ASP A 91 -3.99 -1.51 3.48
CA ASP A 91 -4.22 -1.50 4.94
C ASP A 91 -4.17 -0.12 5.62
N ARG A 92 -4.66 0.92 4.96
CA ARG A 92 -4.84 2.24 5.58
C ARG A 92 -5.97 2.18 6.61
N LYS A 93 -5.81 2.90 7.74
CA LYS A 93 -6.81 2.94 8.83
C LYS A 93 -8.14 3.51 8.32
N THR A 94 -9.10 3.67 9.09
CA THR A 94 -10.51 4.06 8.92
C THR A 94 -10.99 4.72 7.60
N ALA A 95 -10.21 5.64 6.99
CA ALA A 95 -10.59 6.32 5.73
C ALA A 95 -10.75 5.33 4.57
N LEU A 96 -9.80 4.41 4.41
CA LEU A 96 -9.81 3.41 3.34
C LEU A 96 -11.02 2.46 3.43
N ARG A 97 -11.50 2.14 4.63
CA ARG A 97 -12.70 1.28 4.78
C ARG A 97 -13.96 1.90 4.16
N ARG A 98 -14.10 3.23 4.22
CA ARG A 98 -15.23 3.95 3.57
C ARG A 98 -15.06 3.97 2.06
N GLU A 99 -13.85 4.25 1.59
CA GLU A 99 -13.48 4.29 0.16
C GLU A 99 -13.70 2.93 -0.50
N ILE A 100 -13.19 1.84 0.09
CA ILE A 100 -13.38 0.47 -0.41
C ILE A 100 -14.87 0.11 -0.44
N ARG A 101 -15.64 0.43 0.58
CA ARG A 101 -17.10 0.16 0.58
C ARG A 101 -17.81 0.90 -0.56
N THR A 102 -17.37 2.11 -0.87
CA THR A 102 -17.91 2.87 -2.01
C THR A 102 -17.51 2.21 -3.33
N ALA A 103 -16.24 1.84 -3.50
CA ALA A 103 -15.76 1.14 -4.69
C ALA A 103 -16.52 -0.20 -4.91
N VAL A 104 -16.72 -0.98 -3.86
CA VAL A 104 -17.51 -2.23 -3.93
C VAL A 104 -18.97 -1.97 -4.32
N ARG A 105 -19.59 -0.89 -3.82
CA ARG A 105 -20.98 -0.54 -4.24
C ARG A 105 -21.04 -0.15 -5.72
N ILE A 106 -20.05 0.60 -6.21
CA ILE A 106 -19.94 0.96 -7.63
C ILE A 106 -19.78 -0.31 -8.46
N GLU A 107 -18.92 -1.23 -8.04
CA GLU A 107 -18.69 -2.52 -8.70
C GLU A 107 -19.98 -3.37 -8.76
N ILE A 108 -20.72 -3.48 -7.66
CA ILE A 108 -22.01 -4.17 -7.63
C ILE A 108 -23.01 -3.50 -8.61
N GLY A 109 -23.06 -2.17 -8.60
CA GLY A 109 -23.91 -1.42 -9.55
C GLY A 109 -23.53 -1.68 -11.00
N TYR A 110 -22.23 -1.76 -11.30
CA TYR A 110 -21.71 -2.10 -12.61
C TYR A 110 -22.07 -3.54 -13.04
N LEU A 111 -21.94 -4.51 -12.14
CA LEU A 111 -22.35 -5.90 -12.40
C LEU A 111 -23.85 -5.99 -12.69
N ILE A 112 -24.70 -5.28 -11.93
CA ILE A 112 -26.16 -5.23 -12.19
C ILE A 112 -26.42 -4.58 -13.55
N PHE A 113 -25.75 -3.46 -13.86
CA PHE A 113 -25.87 -2.79 -15.16
C PHE A 113 -25.52 -3.73 -16.31
N LEU A 114 -24.37 -4.42 -16.24
CA LEU A 114 -23.96 -5.39 -17.25
C LEU A 114 -25.00 -6.49 -17.43
N PHE A 115 -25.50 -7.05 -16.33
CA PHE A 115 -26.52 -8.13 -16.38
C PHE A 115 -27.80 -7.68 -17.07
N VAL A 116 -28.33 -6.51 -16.71
CA VAL A 116 -29.57 -5.96 -17.28
C VAL A 116 -29.40 -5.62 -18.74
N THR A 117 -28.19 -5.26 -19.18
CA THR A 117 -27.92 -4.85 -20.57
C THR A 117 -27.56 -6.01 -21.51
N ILE A 118 -27.38 -7.25 -21.00
CA ILE A 118 -27.12 -8.44 -21.83
C ILE A 118 -28.15 -8.60 -22.97
N PRO A 119 -29.49 -8.56 -22.73
CA PRO A 119 -30.46 -8.76 -23.79
C PRO A 119 -30.40 -7.69 -24.89
N CYS A 120 -29.98 -6.48 -24.54
CA CYS A 120 -29.88 -5.34 -25.46
C CYS A 120 -28.55 -5.29 -26.22
N GLY A 121 -27.56 -6.11 -25.83
CA GLY A 121 -26.23 -6.13 -26.44
C GLY A 121 -25.46 -4.82 -26.34
N ILE A 122 -25.68 -4.01 -25.27
CA ILE A 122 -25.15 -2.65 -25.15
C ILE A 122 -23.63 -2.69 -25.04
N VAL A 123 -23.06 -3.51 -24.16
CA VAL A 123 -21.59 -3.62 -23.92
C VAL A 123 -21.02 -4.73 -24.79
N PHE A 124 -21.65 -5.88 -24.82
CA PHE A 124 -21.28 -7.00 -25.69
C PHE A 124 -22.54 -7.78 -26.11
N SER A 125 -22.44 -8.51 -27.17
CA SER A 125 -23.51 -9.41 -27.62
C SER A 125 -22.94 -10.75 -28.06
N VAL A 126 -23.77 -11.80 -27.95
CA VAL A 126 -23.50 -13.11 -28.54
C VAL A 126 -24.66 -13.46 -29.43
N SER A 127 -24.40 -13.65 -30.74
CA SER A 127 -25.43 -13.94 -31.75
C SER A 127 -26.14 -15.26 -31.47
N ALA A 128 -27.22 -15.55 -32.23
CA ALA A 128 -27.89 -16.85 -32.17
C ALA A 128 -26.97 -18.00 -32.56
N ASP A 129 -26.00 -17.73 -33.44
CA ASP A 129 -24.98 -18.69 -33.88
C ASP A 129 -23.78 -18.78 -32.93
N ASN A 130 -23.93 -18.26 -31.73
CA ASN A 130 -22.90 -18.26 -30.67
C ASN A 130 -21.61 -17.56 -31.08
N ILE A 131 -21.68 -16.43 -31.78
CA ILE A 131 -20.52 -15.60 -32.15
C ILE A 131 -20.54 -14.33 -31.28
N TYR A 132 -19.42 -14.09 -30.58
CA TYR A 132 -19.20 -12.89 -29.77
C TYR A 132 -18.98 -11.65 -30.65
N SER A 133 -19.51 -10.51 -30.22
CA SER A 133 -19.17 -9.20 -30.76
C SER A 133 -19.23 -8.10 -29.70
N ARG A 134 -18.38 -7.08 -29.86
CA ARG A 134 -18.42 -5.88 -29.01
C ARG A 134 -19.70 -5.11 -29.29
N GLY A 135 -20.39 -4.69 -28.26
CA GLY A 135 -21.57 -3.85 -28.37
C GLY A 135 -21.23 -2.40 -28.72
N PRO A 136 -22.24 -1.60 -29.11
CA PRO A 136 -22.04 -0.20 -29.52
C PRO A 136 -21.51 0.69 -28.41
N HIS A 137 -21.67 0.31 -27.14
CA HIS A 137 -21.22 1.05 -26.00
C HIS A 137 -20.14 0.29 -25.19
N PHE A 138 -19.31 -0.51 -25.85
CA PHE A 138 -18.18 -1.22 -25.22
C PHE A 138 -17.22 -0.31 -24.47
N TYR A 139 -17.15 0.98 -24.85
CA TYR A 139 -16.37 1.98 -24.14
C TYR A 139 -16.76 2.13 -22.65
N ILE A 140 -17.99 1.76 -22.25
CA ILE A 140 -18.41 1.79 -20.83
C ILE A 140 -17.53 0.86 -19.99
N TYR A 141 -17.25 -0.36 -20.47
CA TYR A 141 -16.31 -1.27 -19.83
C TYR A 141 -14.91 -0.63 -19.71
N ILE A 142 -14.43 -0.03 -20.81
CA ILE A 142 -13.10 0.61 -20.82
C ILE A 142 -13.03 1.72 -19.76
N VAL A 143 -14.05 2.58 -19.67
CA VAL A 143 -14.11 3.68 -18.70
C VAL A 143 -14.12 3.16 -17.26
N VAL A 144 -14.92 2.12 -16.97
CA VAL A 144 -14.97 1.52 -15.62
C VAL A 144 -13.64 0.88 -15.25
N TYR A 145 -13.02 0.14 -16.17
CA TYR A 145 -11.73 -0.50 -15.94
C TYR A 145 -10.61 0.52 -15.72
N PHE A 146 -10.52 1.58 -16.57
CA PHE A 146 -9.57 2.68 -16.33
C PHE A 146 -9.82 3.42 -15.02
N GLY A 147 -11.10 3.64 -14.67
CA GLY A 147 -11.46 4.22 -13.37
C GLY A 147 -10.94 3.40 -12.18
N ALA A 148 -11.04 2.06 -12.27
CA ALA A 148 -10.49 1.17 -11.25
C ALA A 148 -8.95 1.23 -11.16
N ILE A 149 -8.26 1.30 -12.32
CA ILE A 149 -6.79 1.49 -12.37
C ILE A 149 -6.38 2.83 -11.76
N LEU A 150 -7.08 3.91 -12.07
CA LEU A 150 -6.81 5.22 -11.48
C LEU A 150 -7.05 5.22 -9.97
N TYR A 151 -8.09 4.54 -9.50
CA TYR A 151 -8.36 4.37 -8.08
C TYR A 151 -7.25 3.60 -7.37
N LEU A 152 -6.77 2.48 -7.93
CA LEU A 152 -5.62 1.73 -7.42
C LEU A 152 -4.37 2.61 -7.36
N SER A 153 -4.09 3.31 -8.45
CA SER A 153 -2.91 4.18 -8.59
C SER A 153 -2.91 5.32 -7.57
N ALA A 154 -4.03 6.03 -7.46
CA ALA A 154 -4.18 7.12 -6.49
C ALA A 154 -4.05 6.61 -5.04
N SER A 155 -4.74 5.51 -4.71
CA SER A 155 -4.67 4.90 -3.38
C SER A 155 -3.25 4.47 -3.01
N THR A 156 -2.50 3.92 -3.97
CA THR A 156 -1.12 3.49 -3.77
C THR A 156 -0.18 4.69 -3.58
N VAL A 157 -0.31 5.75 -4.39
CA VAL A 157 0.50 6.97 -4.24
C VAL A 157 0.24 7.65 -2.89
N ILE A 158 -1.02 7.76 -2.46
CA ILE A 158 -1.38 8.34 -1.17
C ILE A 158 -0.77 7.51 -0.03
N THR A 159 -0.91 6.18 -0.09
CA THR A 159 -0.35 5.25 0.90
C THR A 159 1.19 5.34 0.96
N ALA A 160 1.85 5.37 -0.19
CA ALA A 160 3.30 5.52 -0.24
C ALA A 160 3.80 6.85 0.36
N ARG A 161 3.03 7.92 0.22
CA ARG A 161 3.33 9.21 0.88
C ARG A 161 3.11 9.13 2.39
N GLU A 162 2.01 8.51 2.83
CA GLU A 162 1.67 8.35 4.25
C GLU A 162 2.72 7.53 5.00
N PHE A 163 3.26 6.50 4.37
CA PHE A 163 4.32 5.65 4.94
C PHE A 163 5.74 6.15 4.62
N GLN A 164 5.87 7.36 4.06
CA GLN A 164 7.16 7.97 3.71
C GLN A 164 8.05 7.06 2.82
N ASN A 165 7.41 6.22 1.97
CA ASN A 165 8.14 5.29 1.12
C ASN A 165 9.08 6.03 0.16
N ARG A 166 10.37 5.71 0.24
CA ARG A 166 11.40 6.30 -0.61
C ARG A 166 11.29 5.84 -2.06
N SER A 167 10.88 4.59 -2.27
CA SER A 167 10.75 3.97 -3.60
C SER A 167 9.42 4.32 -4.30
N ARG A 168 8.70 5.34 -3.82
CA ARG A 168 7.40 5.76 -4.39
C ARG A 168 7.44 6.07 -5.90
N LEU A 169 8.60 6.43 -6.43
CA LEU A 169 8.75 6.72 -7.87
C LEU A 169 8.59 5.46 -8.74
N LEU A 170 8.81 4.26 -8.20
CA LEU A 170 8.61 3.00 -8.92
C LEU A 170 7.14 2.73 -9.27
N ILE A 171 6.19 3.43 -8.65
CA ILE A 171 4.77 3.33 -9.00
C ILE A 171 4.49 3.86 -10.42
N TYR A 172 5.16 4.94 -10.83
CA TYR A 172 4.87 5.58 -12.12
C TYR A 172 5.15 4.68 -13.32
N PRO A 173 6.30 3.97 -13.43
CA PRO A 173 6.50 2.98 -14.49
C PRO A 173 5.44 1.86 -14.48
N LEU A 174 5.00 1.41 -13.29
CA LEU A 174 3.94 0.39 -13.19
C LEU A 174 2.62 0.90 -13.76
N ILE A 175 2.21 2.12 -13.42
CA ILE A 175 0.99 2.76 -13.94
C ILE A 175 1.09 2.90 -15.47
N LEU A 176 2.25 3.39 -15.96
CA LEU A 176 2.48 3.57 -17.39
C LEU A 176 2.39 2.24 -18.14
N PHE A 177 2.92 1.16 -17.58
CA PHE A 177 2.86 -0.17 -18.18
C PHE A 177 1.40 -0.66 -18.30
N VAL A 178 0.57 -0.52 -17.25
CA VAL A 178 -0.87 -0.88 -17.31
C VAL A 178 -1.59 -0.09 -18.38
N MET A 179 -1.35 1.21 -18.44
CA MET A 179 -2.02 2.07 -19.42
C MET A 179 -1.62 1.70 -20.84
N ALA A 180 -0.33 1.46 -21.09
CA ALA A 180 0.18 1.06 -22.39
C ALA A 180 -0.40 -0.30 -22.82
N GLU A 181 -0.42 -1.28 -21.91
CA GLU A 181 -1.01 -2.60 -22.16
C GLU A 181 -2.50 -2.47 -22.54
N THR A 182 -3.28 -1.73 -21.75
CA THR A 182 -4.70 -1.56 -22.02
C THR A 182 -4.95 -0.87 -23.38
N ILE A 183 -4.13 0.13 -23.75
CA ILE A 183 -4.22 0.79 -25.07
C ILE A 183 -3.92 -0.22 -26.18
N ILE A 184 -2.87 -1.03 -26.03
CA ILE A 184 -2.50 -2.07 -27.00
C ILE A 184 -3.64 -3.08 -27.17
N GLN A 185 -4.23 -3.55 -26.07
CA GLN A 185 -5.35 -4.51 -26.11
C GLN A 185 -6.61 -3.95 -26.78
N VAL A 186 -6.89 -2.66 -26.59
CA VAL A 186 -8.01 -2.00 -27.28
C VAL A 186 -7.74 -1.89 -28.78
N ALA A 187 -6.49 -1.54 -29.17
CA ALA A 187 -6.08 -1.36 -30.54
C ALA A 187 -5.88 -2.69 -31.30
N LEU A 188 -5.38 -3.72 -30.62
CA LEU A 188 -5.02 -5.03 -31.18
C LEU A 188 -5.69 -6.16 -30.37
N PRO A 189 -7.02 -6.34 -30.49
CA PRO A 189 -7.78 -7.30 -29.68
C PRO A 189 -7.34 -8.76 -29.84
N GLU A 190 -6.70 -9.08 -30.96
CA GLU A 190 -6.27 -10.45 -31.32
C GLU A 190 -5.05 -10.93 -30.51
N LEU A 191 -4.34 -10.05 -29.80
CA LEU A 191 -3.11 -10.40 -29.10
C LEU A 191 -3.31 -11.24 -27.84
N HIS A 192 -4.47 -11.18 -27.19
CA HIS A 192 -4.82 -11.97 -25.99
C HIS A 192 -3.74 -12.06 -24.92
N VAL A 193 -2.99 -10.96 -24.67
CA VAL A 193 -1.87 -10.92 -23.69
C VAL A 193 -2.27 -10.24 -22.38
N THR A 194 -3.49 -9.73 -22.28
CA THR A 194 -3.96 -8.89 -21.17
C THR A 194 -3.74 -9.54 -19.82
N TRP A 195 -4.17 -10.79 -19.64
CA TRP A 195 -4.09 -11.43 -18.32
C TRP A 195 -2.67 -11.76 -17.92
N LEU A 196 -1.80 -12.10 -18.86
CA LEU A 196 -0.37 -12.24 -18.57
C LEU A 196 0.24 -10.92 -18.11
N CYS A 197 -0.10 -9.80 -18.75
CA CYS A 197 0.34 -8.47 -18.35
C CYS A 197 -0.20 -8.09 -16.97
N VAL A 198 -1.48 -8.35 -16.70
CA VAL A 198 -2.11 -8.12 -15.38
C VAL A 198 -1.45 -8.98 -14.30
N THR A 199 -1.11 -10.24 -14.60
CA THR A 199 -0.38 -11.12 -13.69
C THR A 199 1.00 -10.56 -13.39
N LEU A 200 1.80 -10.21 -14.40
CA LEU A 200 3.13 -9.61 -14.19
C LEU A 200 3.05 -8.34 -13.37
N LEU A 201 2.06 -7.48 -13.63
CA LEU A 201 1.82 -6.29 -12.83
C LEU A 201 1.46 -6.61 -11.39
N SER A 202 0.60 -7.60 -11.15
CA SER A 202 0.23 -8.00 -9.80
C SER A 202 1.42 -8.57 -9.02
N VAL A 203 2.36 -9.26 -9.70
CA VAL A 203 3.64 -9.69 -9.14
C VAL A 203 4.53 -8.50 -8.77
N LEU A 204 4.71 -7.57 -9.70
CA LEU A 204 5.50 -6.35 -9.44
C LEU A 204 4.88 -5.50 -8.33
N TYR A 205 3.55 -5.43 -8.30
CA TYR A 205 2.82 -4.74 -7.23
C TYR A 205 3.00 -5.43 -5.86
N PHE A 206 2.99 -6.77 -5.84
CA PHE A 206 3.28 -7.54 -4.63
C PHE A 206 4.70 -7.24 -4.11
N ILE A 207 5.70 -7.27 -4.98
CA ILE A 207 7.10 -6.94 -4.62
C ILE A 207 7.19 -5.51 -4.09
N TYR A 208 6.56 -4.55 -4.77
CA TYR A 208 6.54 -3.14 -4.36
C TYR A 208 5.92 -2.96 -2.96
N CYS A 209 4.75 -3.56 -2.72
CA CYS A 209 4.08 -3.49 -1.43
C CYS A 209 4.88 -4.18 -0.32
N SER A 210 5.45 -5.35 -0.59
CA SER A 210 6.29 -6.09 0.36
C SER A 210 7.52 -5.27 0.76
N GLU A 211 8.21 -4.65 -0.19
CA GLU A 211 9.34 -3.76 0.11
C GLU A 211 8.90 -2.52 0.91
N MET A 212 7.74 -1.95 0.60
CA MET A 212 7.20 -0.81 1.35
C MET A 212 6.95 -1.16 2.82
N TRP A 213 6.37 -2.33 3.11
CA TRP A 213 6.09 -2.73 4.50
C TRP A 213 7.34 -3.18 5.24
N ASN A 214 8.32 -3.80 4.56
CA ASN A 214 9.60 -4.16 5.15
C ASN A 214 10.40 -2.95 5.65
N GLN A 215 10.07 -1.74 5.20
CA GLN A 215 10.68 -0.50 5.67
C GLN A 215 10.07 0.03 6.97
N LEU A 216 8.94 -0.52 7.43
CA LEU A 216 8.19 -0.01 8.57
C LEU A 216 8.45 -0.81 9.85
N ASP A 217 8.33 -0.14 10.99
CA ASP A 217 8.17 -0.77 12.28
C ASP A 217 6.71 -1.22 12.45
N ALA A 218 6.50 -2.48 12.76
CA ALA A 218 5.17 -3.11 12.79
C ALA A 218 4.24 -2.51 13.86
N LEU A 219 4.79 -2.05 14.98
CA LEU A 219 4.02 -1.48 16.09
C LEU A 219 3.61 -0.04 15.81
N THR A 220 4.57 0.78 15.37
CA THR A 220 4.40 2.23 15.31
C THR A 220 4.04 2.76 13.93
N GLY A 221 4.33 2.00 12.86
CA GLY A 221 4.14 2.44 11.47
C GLY A 221 5.07 3.58 11.06
N LEU A 222 6.12 3.85 11.82
CA LEU A 222 7.27 4.65 11.41
C LEU A 222 8.25 3.81 10.59
N LEU A 223 9.23 4.44 9.96
CA LEU A 223 10.33 3.71 9.35
C LEU A 223 11.14 2.99 10.43
N ASN A 224 11.61 1.77 10.12
CA ASN A 224 12.36 0.96 11.07
C ASN A 224 13.85 1.29 11.08
N GLN A 225 14.61 0.67 12.00
CA GLN A 225 16.04 0.82 12.15
C GLN A 225 16.82 0.50 10.87
N ASN A 226 16.43 -0.56 10.13
CA ASN A 226 17.08 -0.90 8.87
C ASN A 226 16.94 0.21 7.82
N SER A 227 15.77 0.85 7.77
CA SER A 227 15.52 1.99 6.91
C SER A 227 16.36 3.21 7.30
N TYR A 228 16.55 3.44 8.59
CA TYR A 228 17.46 4.46 9.12
C TYR A 228 18.90 4.19 8.69
N LEU A 229 19.43 2.98 8.91
CA LEU A 229 20.77 2.59 8.54
C LEU A 229 21.02 2.69 7.03
N LYS A 230 20.09 2.22 6.20
CA LYS A 230 20.14 2.36 4.74
C LYS A 230 20.15 3.83 4.30
N GLN A 231 19.44 4.72 5.01
CA GLN A 231 19.40 6.15 4.69
C GLN A 231 20.68 6.87 5.07
N THR A 232 21.30 6.47 6.18
CA THR A 232 22.45 7.16 6.78
C THR A 232 23.79 6.53 6.39
N GLY A 233 23.83 5.25 6.05
CA GLY A 233 25.06 4.46 5.83
C GLY A 233 25.75 4.63 4.47
N GLY A 234 25.24 5.45 3.53
CA GLY A 234 25.83 5.52 2.18
C GLY A 234 25.79 6.88 1.50
N VAL A 235 25.11 7.85 2.07
CA VAL A 235 24.93 9.17 1.46
C VAL A 235 25.34 10.23 2.46
N ARG A 236 26.32 11.06 2.10
CA ARG A 236 26.53 12.35 2.77
C ARG A 236 25.24 13.12 2.67
N CYS A 237 24.45 13.12 3.75
CA CYS A 237 23.22 13.86 3.83
C CYS A 237 23.53 15.36 3.57
N LYS A 238 22.87 15.95 2.57
CA LYS A 238 23.12 17.33 2.11
C LYS A 238 22.67 18.39 3.12
N GLY A 239 22.93 18.20 4.40
CA GLY A 239 22.52 19.12 5.45
C GLY A 239 21.09 18.90 5.94
N GLY A 240 20.89 19.19 7.22
CA GLY A 240 19.62 19.00 7.91
C GLY A 240 19.78 19.04 9.43
N VAL A 241 18.78 18.52 10.13
CA VAL A 241 18.83 18.32 11.59
C VAL A 241 18.41 16.89 11.92
N LEU A 242 19.22 16.23 12.74
CA LEU A 242 18.86 14.98 13.37
C LEU A 242 18.20 15.30 14.72
N VAL A 243 17.00 14.79 14.95
CA VAL A 243 16.31 14.85 16.24
C VAL A 243 16.19 13.44 16.77
N VAL A 244 16.60 13.21 18.00
CA VAL A 244 16.46 11.93 18.70
C VAL A 244 15.47 12.08 19.85
N PHE A 245 14.73 10.99 20.14
CA PHE A 245 13.73 10.95 21.19
C PHE A 245 13.91 9.66 22.00
N ASP A 246 13.75 9.75 23.32
CA ASP A 246 13.78 8.64 24.26
C ASP A 246 12.56 8.72 25.18
N VAL A 247 11.87 7.62 25.39
CA VAL A 247 10.68 7.55 26.24
C VAL A 247 11.10 7.38 27.68
N ASP A 248 10.87 8.40 28.51
CA ASP A 248 11.32 8.42 29.89
C ASP A 248 10.65 7.31 30.71
N ASP A 249 11.47 6.59 31.49
CA ASP A 249 11.03 5.55 32.43
C ASP A 249 10.11 4.47 31.81
N PHE A 250 10.32 4.16 30.53
CA PHE A 250 9.46 3.23 29.76
C PHE A 250 9.38 1.83 30.39
N LYS A 251 10.47 1.35 30.99
CA LYS A 251 10.48 0.09 31.73
C LYS A 251 9.46 0.09 32.88
N GLN A 252 9.34 1.20 33.62
CA GLN A 252 8.38 1.31 34.71
C GLN A 252 6.93 1.27 34.22
N ILE A 253 6.65 1.79 33.00
CA ILE A 253 5.35 1.67 32.37
C ILE A 253 5.02 0.19 32.08
N ASN A 254 5.98 -0.54 31.49
CA ASN A 254 5.79 -1.98 31.23
C ASN A 254 5.61 -2.78 32.54
N ASP A 255 6.42 -2.50 33.54
CA ASP A 255 6.36 -3.21 34.84
C ASP A 255 5.05 -2.94 35.59
N ARG A 256 4.49 -1.72 35.47
CA ARG A 256 3.27 -1.31 36.18
C ARG A 256 1.97 -1.61 35.42
N TYR A 257 1.96 -1.44 34.09
CA TYR A 257 0.73 -1.52 33.28
C TYR A 257 0.74 -2.67 32.30
N GLY A 258 1.87 -3.39 32.16
CA GLY A 258 2.06 -4.48 31.21
C GLY A 258 2.48 -4.02 29.82
N HIS A 259 3.08 -4.95 29.04
CA HIS A 259 3.64 -4.68 27.73
C HIS A 259 2.61 -4.15 26.70
N ILE A 260 1.36 -4.62 26.76
CA ILE A 260 0.30 -4.13 25.86
C ILE A 260 0.07 -2.63 26.03
N GLN A 261 0.09 -2.14 27.25
CA GLN A 261 -0.06 -0.72 27.54
C GLN A 261 1.20 0.08 27.18
N GLY A 262 2.38 -0.52 27.34
CA GLY A 262 3.62 0.05 26.84
C GLY A 262 3.60 0.22 25.32
N ASP A 263 3.14 -0.78 24.59
CA ASP A 263 2.96 -0.73 23.14
C ASP A 263 1.98 0.38 22.72
N LEU A 264 0.89 0.57 23.46
CA LEU A 264 -0.04 1.67 23.24
C LEU A 264 0.62 3.05 23.41
N CYS A 265 1.49 3.19 24.43
CA CYS A 265 2.26 4.40 24.64
C CYS A 265 3.23 4.68 23.49
N LEU A 266 3.99 3.66 23.06
CA LEU A 266 4.92 3.80 21.92
C LEU A 266 4.19 4.18 20.62
N ALA A 267 3.06 3.54 20.33
CA ALA A 267 2.24 3.87 19.16
C ALA A 267 1.68 5.31 19.25
N GLY A 268 1.25 5.75 20.42
CA GLY A 268 0.76 7.12 20.66
C GLY A 268 1.85 8.18 20.46
N ILE A 269 3.05 7.94 21.00
CA ILE A 269 4.22 8.83 20.84
C ILE A 269 4.63 8.88 19.35
N ALA A 270 4.72 7.74 18.70
CA ALA A 270 5.04 7.66 17.28
C ALA A 270 4.04 8.41 16.40
N GLU A 271 2.74 8.35 16.73
CA GLU A 271 1.71 9.14 16.05
C GLU A 271 1.96 10.65 16.20
N CYS A 272 2.32 11.12 17.40
CA CYS A 272 2.67 12.51 17.64
C CYS A 272 3.90 12.94 16.83
N ILE A 273 4.97 12.12 16.82
CA ILE A 273 6.17 12.36 16.02
C ILE A 273 5.82 12.45 14.53
N LYS A 274 5.08 11.47 14.01
CA LYS A 274 4.68 11.41 12.60
C LYS A 274 3.88 12.64 12.18
N LYS A 275 2.88 13.03 12.96
CA LYS A 275 2.02 14.19 12.65
C LYS A 275 2.78 15.51 12.65
N SER A 276 3.80 15.64 13.52
CA SER A 276 4.56 16.89 13.65
C SER A 276 5.71 17.01 12.67
N TYR A 277 6.35 15.91 12.31
CA TYR A 277 7.62 15.94 11.56
C TYR A 277 7.55 15.37 10.15
N ALA A 278 6.55 14.52 9.81
CA ALA A 278 6.56 13.76 8.56
C ALA A 278 6.55 14.62 7.28
N ASN A 279 6.02 15.84 7.34
CA ASN A 279 6.01 16.76 6.21
C ASN A 279 7.39 17.37 5.92
N PHE A 280 8.30 17.37 6.90
CA PHE A 280 9.60 18.04 6.83
C PHE A 280 10.78 17.09 6.83
N GLY A 281 10.58 15.83 7.24
CA GLY A 281 11.62 14.83 7.37
C GLY A 281 11.13 13.40 7.40
N TYR A 282 12.02 12.46 7.62
CA TYR A 282 11.72 11.04 7.78
C TYR A 282 11.74 10.67 9.26
N CYS A 283 10.70 9.95 9.71
CA CYS A 283 10.52 9.55 11.10
C CYS A 283 10.81 8.06 11.26
N TYR A 284 11.64 7.69 12.22
CA TYR A 284 12.11 6.32 12.45
C TYR A 284 11.88 5.88 13.89
N ARG A 285 11.69 4.58 14.09
CA ARG A 285 11.93 3.92 15.37
C ARG A 285 13.22 3.12 15.25
N ILE A 286 14.23 3.46 16.05
CA ILE A 286 15.59 2.92 15.96
C ILE A 286 15.96 1.98 17.10
N GLY A 287 15.15 1.92 18.14
CA GLY A 287 15.33 1.08 19.32
C GLY A 287 13.98 0.72 19.95
N GLY A 288 14.01 0.09 21.11
CA GLY A 288 12.81 -0.30 21.86
C GLY A 288 11.90 0.90 22.17
N ASP A 289 12.47 1.92 22.77
CA ASP A 289 11.85 3.18 23.21
C ASP A 289 12.50 4.42 22.57
N GLU A 290 13.39 4.20 21.59
CA GLU A 290 14.13 5.25 20.89
C GLU A 290 13.53 5.55 19.51
N PHE A 291 13.34 6.84 19.25
CA PHE A 291 12.88 7.36 17.94
C PHE A 291 13.86 8.39 17.40
N CYS A 292 13.82 8.58 16.10
CA CYS A 292 14.68 9.51 15.41
C CYS A 292 13.95 10.19 14.27
N VAL A 293 14.27 11.44 13.98
CA VAL A 293 13.79 12.18 12.82
C VAL A 293 14.95 12.80 12.07
N LEU A 294 15.00 12.57 10.76
CA LEU A 294 15.91 13.25 9.84
C LEU A 294 15.17 14.38 9.13
N LEU A 295 15.30 15.60 9.60
CA LEU A 295 14.77 16.79 8.94
C LEU A 295 15.66 17.17 7.75
N LYS A 296 15.04 17.45 6.61
CA LYS A 296 15.77 17.84 5.39
C LYS A 296 16.31 19.28 5.44
N ASN A 297 15.62 20.15 6.14
CA ASN A 297 16.00 21.56 6.31
C ASN A 297 15.81 21.94 7.78
N GLY A 298 16.85 22.51 8.43
CA GLY A 298 16.82 22.84 9.85
C GLY A 298 15.81 23.93 10.27
N GLY A 299 15.36 24.77 9.32
CA GLY A 299 14.49 25.91 9.62
C GLY A 299 13.11 25.62 10.20
N ASN A 300 12.66 24.37 10.15
CA ASN A 300 11.35 23.95 10.69
C ASN A 300 11.42 23.23 12.04
N GLU A 301 12.62 23.03 12.60
CA GLU A 301 12.80 22.25 13.84
C GLU A 301 12.00 22.83 15.01
N GLY A 302 12.11 24.12 15.28
CA GLY A 302 11.41 24.78 16.39
C GLY A 302 9.89 24.64 16.30
N ARG A 303 9.33 24.79 15.08
CA ARG A 303 7.91 24.61 14.83
C ARG A 303 7.46 23.17 15.06
N CYS A 304 8.19 22.21 14.49
CA CYS A 304 7.89 20.79 14.65
C CYS A 304 7.95 20.36 16.12
N LYS A 305 8.92 20.89 16.87
CA LYS A 305 9.09 20.65 18.31
C LYS A 305 7.89 21.16 19.10
N GLN A 306 7.44 22.39 18.85
CA GLN A 306 6.26 22.95 19.52
C GLN A 306 5.01 22.12 19.22
N GLU A 307 4.79 21.79 17.95
CA GLU A 307 3.66 20.97 17.52
C GLU A 307 3.71 19.57 18.16
N PHE A 308 4.87 18.94 18.26
CA PHE A 308 5.05 17.65 18.93
C PHE A 308 4.68 17.73 20.41
N LEU A 309 5.16 18.73 21.14
CA LEU A 309 4.87 18.91 22.56
C LEU A 309 3.38 19.13 22.82
N GLN A 310 2.72 19.93 21.98
CA GLN A 310 1.28 20.14 22.04
C GLN A 310 0.53 18.83 21.83
N ARG A 311 0.82 18.09 20.77
CA ARG A 311 0.19 16.81 20.46
C ARG A 311 0.41 15.76 21.56
N LEU A 312 1.63 15.76 22.14
CA LEU A 312 1.94 14.87 23.25
C LEU A 312 1.11 15.20 24.50
N GLN A 313 0.84 16.48 24.75
CA GLN A 313 -0.05 16.93 25.83
C GLN A 313 -1.50 16.50 25.58
N GLU A 314 -2.02 16.71 24.37
CA GLU A 314 -3.35 16.26 23.95
C GLU A 314 -3.47 14.74 24.11
N LYS A 315 -2.44 13.97 23.67
CA LYS A 315 -2.41 12.51 23.75
C LYS A 315 -2.41 11.99 25.19
N ARG A 316 -1.88 12.75 26.15
CA ARG A 316 -1.98 12.43 27.58
C ARG A 316 -3.39 12.53 28.12
N GLY A 317 -4.24 13.38 27.52
CA GLY A 317 -5.68 13.40 27.81
C GLY A 317 -6.38 12.10 27.41
N GLU A 318 -5.88 11.43 26.36
CA GLU A 318 -6.42 10.15 25.88
C GLU A 318 -5.81 8.94 26.63
N ILE A 319 -4.50 9.01 26.95
CA ILE A 319 -3.72 7.94 27.59
C ILE A 319 -3.13 8.52 28.89
N ALA A 320 -3.83 8.36 29.99
CA ALA A 320 -3.46 8.97 31.28
C ALA A 320 -2.07 8.58 31.80
N PHE A 321 -1.57 7.39 31.44
CA PHE A 321 -0.26 6.88 31.83
C PHE A 321 0.82 7.09 30.73
N LEU A 322 0.55 7.93 29.70
CA LEU A 322 1.53 8.21 28.65
C LEU A 322 2.78 8.87 29.25
N PRO A 323 3.95 8.23 29.12
CA PRO A 323 5.20 8.73 29.70
C PRO A 323 5.63 10.05 29.06
N THR A 324 6.58 10.68 29.70
CA THR A 324 7.24 11.84 29.13
C THR A 324 8.30 11.37 28.12
N VAL A 325 8.64 12.28 27.21
CA VAL A 325 9.63 12.02 26.16
C VAL A 325 10.72 13.06 26.29
N SER A 326 11.97 12.60 26.37
CA SER A 326 13.16 13.43 26.27
C SER A 326 13.60 13.50 24.80
N TYR A 327 14.12 14.62 24.38
CA TYR A 327 14.59 14.82 23.01
C TYR A 327 15.84 15.70 22.97
N GLY A 328 16.64 15.49 21.93
CA GLY A 328 17.78 16.32 21.61
C GLY A 328 17.96 16.44 20.10
N SER A 329 18.68 17.43 19.64
CA SER A 329 18.87 17.71 18.23
C SER A 329 20.29 18.12 17.90
N ALA A 330 20.75 17.77 16.69
CA ALA A 330 22.03 18.22 16.17
C ALA A 330 21.93 18.52 14.67
N PRO A 331 22.40 19.72 14.23
CA PRO A 331 22.51 20.01 12.82
C PRO A 331 23.66 19.21 12.18
N PHE A 332 23.52 18.88 10.89
CA PHE A 332 24.55 18.22 10.10
C PHE A 332 24.65 18.81 8.68
N SER A 333 25.87 18.79 8.12
CA SER A 333 26.15 19.26 6.75
C SER A 333 27.24 18.40 6.09
N GLY A 334 26.88 17.13 5.75
CA GLY A 334 27.81 16.19 5.11
C GLY A 334 28.78 15.48 6.03
N GLU A 335 28.55 15.53 7.32
CA GLU A 335 29.30 14.82 8.36
C GLU A 335 28.87 13.36 8.47
N ASP A 336 29.70 12.56 9.19
CA ASP A 336 29.32 11.20 9.61
C ASP A 336 28.12 11.28 10.56
N ILE A 337 27.05 10.60 10.19
CA ILE A 337 25.80 10.59 10.96
C ILE A 337 25.97 10.04 12.39
N VAL A 338 26.95 9.16 12.62
CA VAL A 338 27.25 8.62 13.95
C VAL A 338 27.66 9.76 14.89
N LYS A 339 28.57 10.63 14.45
CA LYS A 339 29.00 11.81 15.22
C LYS A 339 27.86 12.80 15.46
N VAL A 340 26.95 12.93 14.47
CA VAL A 340 25.76 13.77 14.61
C VAL A 340 24.82 13.19 15.65
N LYS A 341 24.64 11.86 15.65
CA LYS A 341 23.81 11.17 16.64
C LYS A 341 24.38 11.35 18.04
N ASP A 342 25.68 11.19 18.23
CA ASP A 342 26.34 11.40 19.52
C ASP A 342 26.09 12.83 20.08
N ARG A 343 26.12 13.87 19.22
CA ARG A 343 25.78 15.24 19.62
C ARG A 343 24.32 15.40 20.01
N ALA A 344 23.42 14.81 19.24
CA ALA A 344 21.99 14.86 19.53
C ALA A 344 21.64 14.09 20.82
N ASP A 345 22.30 12.95 21.06
CA ASP A 345 22.16 12.17 22.30
C ASP A 345 22.69 12.96 23.52
N GLN A 346 23.79 13.71 23.38
CA GLN A 346 24.30 14.59 24.44
C GLN A 346 23.30 15.72 24.77
N ASP A 347 22.71 16.36 23.76
CA ASP A 347 21.68 17.40 23.93
C ASP A 347 20.44 16.80 24.63
N MET A 348 19.99 15.63 24.21
CA MET A 348 18.88 14.90 24.85
C MET A 348 19.19 14.57 26.33
N TYR A 349 20.41 14.13 26.64
CA TYR A 349 20.79 13.82 27.99
C TYR A 349 20.79 15.06 28.90
N GLN A 350 21.27 16.21 28.42
CA GLN A 350 21.20 17.48 29.15
C GLN A 350 19.74 17.87 29.40
N TYR A 351 18.88 17.81 28.40
CA TYR A 351 17.44 18.07 28.56
C TYR A 351 16.79 17.15 29.62
N LYS A 352 17.11 15.86 29.59
CA LYS A 352 16.62 14.87 30.58
C LYS A 352 17.08 15.22 32.01
N LYS A 353 18.32 15.67 32.16
CA LYS A 353 18.91 16.07 33.48
C LYS A 353 18.25 17.33 34.05
N GLU A 354 18.10 18.37 33.23
CA GLU A 354 17.45 19.62 33.63
C GLU A 354 16.00 19.38 34.09
N ARG A 355 15.29 18.53 33.37
CA ARG A 355 13.91 18.21 33.66
C ARG A 355 13.75 17.41 34.97
N LYS A 356 14.65 16.46 35.24
CA LYS A 356 14.69 15.75 36.55
C LYS A 356 14.97 16.71 37.69
N ASN A 357 15.87 17.69 37.50
CA ASN A 357 16.15 18.70 38.52
C ASN A 357 14.95 19.61 38.80
N ARG A 358 14.21 20.06 37.77
CA ARG A 358 12.97 20.84 37.95
C ARG A 358 11.90 20.07 38.73
N LYS A 359 11.73 18.76 38.48
CA LYS A 359 10.80 17.92 39.24
C LYS A 359 11.19 17.67 40.70
N ARG A 360 12.45 17.84 41.06
CA ARG A 360 12.92 17.73 42.45
C ARG A 360 12.76 19.02 43.27
N LEU A 361 12.57 20.14 42.54
CA LEU A 361 12.45 21.48 43.16
C LEU A 361 10.99 21.94 43.25
N SER A 362 10.05 21.25 42.56
CA SER A 362 8.59 21.42 42.64
C SER A 362 7.98 20.37 43.60
#